data_4cdf043ec3ff5932f44613d88b1d71ff
#
_entry.id   4cdf043ec3ff5932f44613d88b1d71ff
#
_cell.length_a   1.000
_cell.length_b   1.000
_cell.length_c   1.000
_cell.angle_alpha   90.00
_cell.angle_beta   90.00
_cell.angle_gamma   90.00
#
_symmetry.space_group_name_H-M   'P 1'
#
loop_
_entity.id
_entity.type
_entity.pdbx_description
1 polymer ?
#
loop_
_entity_poly.entity_id
_entity_poly.type
_entity_poly.pdbx_seq_one_letter_code
_entity_poly.pdbx_strand_id
1 'polypeptide(L)'
;YVLIPLIVFLVSSCNVTTGETSIAGKYCDDWATKDANGYRFSNNVWGKDTYQNGTDYTACITVTDDYPAGTVIEWSWPSYRGGVRSYQEIYIGRKPWDTTGTNNSPFPIQINNLKEFKVEFDLERSYSSTGFNVALETWLASDPDGGQSAITDEVMIWLHEGSEPSPSGGNGNSANLALTPSHEVWRNASHSGWDYSAVVFEADYLSGTVDMKLILDEWKWLGWVSGEEYILDLELGAEVVLGEGSLTINKFIVTAN
;
A
#
# COMPACT_ATOMS: atom_id res chain seq x y z
N TYR A 1 38.43 -53.29 31.72
CA TYR A 1 37.24 -52.54 31.27
C TYR A 1 37.37 -51.14 31.86
N VAL A 2 37.57 -50.13 30.98
CA VAL A 2 37.62 -48.72 31.35
C VAL A 2 36.26 -48.14 30.97
N LEU A 3 35.49 -47.68 31.94
CA LEU A 3 34.22 -46.97 31.77
C LEU A 3 34.55 -45.47 31.51
N ILE A 4 34.22 -44.99 30.31
CA ILE A 4 34.30 -43.57 29.97
C ILE A 4 32.94 -42.94 30.26
N PRO A 5 32.84 -41.92 31.11
CA PRO A 5 31.56 -41.24 31.35
C PRO A 5 31.17 -40.36 30.15
N LEU A 6 29.93 -40.60 29.65
CA LEU A 6 29.33 -39.78 28.62
C LEU A 6 28.84 -38.46 29.25
N ILE A 7 29.53 -37.36 28.97
CA ILE A 7 29.08 -36.04 29.40
C ILE A 7 28.07 -35.53 28.33
N VAL A 8 26.82 -35.45 28.68
CA VAL A 8 25.76 -34.84 27.86
C VAL A 8 25.75 -33.35 28.15
N PHE A 9 26.22 -32.55 27.16
CA PHE A 9 26.00 -31.11 27.19
C PHE A 9 24.56 -30.76 26.81
N LEU A 10 23.78 -30.34 27.76
CA LEU A 10 22.48 -29.68 27.51
C LEU A 10 22.78 -28.27 27.03
N VAL A 11 22.67 -28.05 25.72
CA VAL A 11 22.69 -26.71 25.14
C VAL A 11 21.29 -26.11 25.36
N SER A 12 21.17 -25.27 26.40
CA SER A 12 19.96 -24.45 26.60
C SER A 12 19.99 -23.36 25.55
N SER A 13 19.17 -23.51 24.51
CA SER A 13 18.92 -22.43 23.55
C SER A 13 18.10 -21.35 24.27
N CYS A 14 18.76 -20.28 24.67
CA CYS A 14 18.10 -19.08 25.11
C CYS A 14 17.48 -18.42 23.85
N ASN A 15 16.18 -18.64 23.63
CA ASN A 15 15.42 -17.84 22.68
C ASN A 15 15.36 -16.43 23.26
N VAL A 16 16.22 -15.54 22.79
CA VAL A 16 16.06 -14.11 22.98
C VAL A 16 14.93 -13.69 22.05
N THR A 17 13.71 -13.75 22.53
CA THR A 17 12.62 -12.98 21.95
C THR A 17 12.98 -11.51 22.19
N THR A 18 13.52 -10.85 21.16
CA THR A 18 13.52 -9.39 21.11
C THR A 18 12.06 -8.98 21.09
N GLY A 19 11.51 -8.64 22.26
CA GLY A 19 10.15 -8.18 22.38
C GLY A 19 10.00 -6.87 21.63
N GLU A 20 9.49 -6.92 20.40
CA GLU A 20 8.99 -5.72 19.77
C GLU A 20 7.88 -5.17 20.66
N THR A 21 7.96 -3.88 20.96
CA THR A 21 6.93 -3.22 21.76
C THR A 21 5.65 -3.22 20.95
N SER A 22 4.56 -3.79 21.51
CA SER A 22 3.24 -3.76 20.85
C SER A 22 2.90 -2.33 20.44
N ILE A 23 2.43 -2.18 19.19
CA ILE A 23 1.90 -0.93 18.66
C ILE A 23 0.36 -0.91 18.64
N ALA A 24 -0.29 -1.89 19.27
CA ALA A 24 -1.75 -1.95 19.33
C ALA A 24 -2.32 -0.66 19.93
N GLY A 25 -3.33 -0.11 19.26
CA GLY A 25 -3.95 1.15 19.67
C GLY A 25 -4.70 1.84 18.54
N LYS A 26 -5.33 2.96 18.87
CA LYS A 26 -6.02 3.85 17.91
C LYS A 26 -5.24 5.15 17.75
N TYR A 27 -4.92 5.49 16.53
CA TYR A 27 -4.09 6.63 16.13
C TYR A 27 -4.90 7.56 15.23
N CYS A 28 -5.26 8.73 15.76
CA CYS A 28 -6.10 9.70 15.07
C CYS A 28 -5.37 11.01 14.76
N ASP A 29 -4.16 11.20 15.26
CA ASP A 29 -3.40 12.40 14.92
C ASP A 29 -3.05 12.41 13.43
N ASP A 30 -3.08 13.59 12.83
CA ASP A 30 -2.64 13.78 11.44
C ASP A 30 -1.21 13.27 11.28
N TRP A 31 -0.98 12.49 10.24
CA TRP A 31 0.34 11.91 9.95
C TRP A 31 0.88 10.93 11.01
N ALA A 32 0.02 10.46 11.92
CA ALA A 32 0.44 9.41 12.86
C ALA A 32 0.99 8.21 12.09
N THR A 33 2.16 7.73 12.52
CA THR A 33 2.85 6.60 11.88
C THR A 33 3.52 5.71 12.91
N LYS A 34 3.58 4.41 12.66
CA LYS A 34 4.32 3.42 13.43
C LYS A 34 4.75 2.26 12.54
N ASP A 35 5.88 1.66 12.90
CA ASP A 35 6.43 0.48 12.25
C ASP A 35 6.27 -0.74 13.14
N ALA A 36 5.80 -1.85 12.58
CA ALA A 36 5.87 -3.18 13.17
C ALA A 36 5.78 -4.27 12.09
N ASN A 37 6.35 -5.43 12.36
CA ASN A 37 6.28 -6.62 11.49
C ASN A 37 6.71 -6.37 10.04
N GLY A 38 7.61 -5.41 9.80
CA GLY A 38 8.08 -5.05 8.46
C GLY A 38 7.17 -4.08 7.69
N TYR A 39 6.05 -3.67 8.25
CA TYR A 39 5.11 -2.71 7.68
C TYR A 39 5.10 -1.40 8.47
N ARG A 40 4.66 -0.34 7.80
CA ARG A 40 4.37 0.97 8.39
C ARG A 40 2.93 1.34 8.08
N PHE A 41 2.19 1.89 9.05
CA PHE A 41 0.98 2.61 8.72
C PHE A 41 1.22 4.12 8.70
N SER A 42 0.42 4.83 7.94
CA SER A 42 0.37 6.29 7.93
C SER A 42 -1.07 6.79 7.91
N ASN A 43 -1.42 7.60 8.91
CA ASN A 43 -2.68 8.36 8.91
C ASN A 43 -2.51 9.59 8.00
N ASN A 44 -2.31 9.32 6.71
CA ASN A 44 -1.96 10.27 5.67
C ASN A 44 -3.18 11.15 5.30
N VAL A 45 -3.09 12.43 5.60
CA VAL A 45 -4.15 13.44 5.35
C VAL A 45 -3.62 14.57 4.46
N TRP A 46 -2.90 14.23 3.39
CA TRP A 46 -2.18 15.18 2.55
C TRP A 46 -3.06 16.25 1.91
N GLY A 47 -4.32 15.93 1.59
CA GLY A 47 -5.27 16.83 0.95
C GLY A 47 -6.24 17.50 1.93
N LYS A 48 -5.97 17.47 3.23
CA LYS A 48 -6.86 18.04 4.25
C LYS A 48 -7.06 19.56 4.16
N ASP A 49 -6.16 20.26 3.45
CA ASP A 49 -6.19 21.72 3.30
C ASP A 49 -6.28 22.44 4.67
N THR A 50 -7.27 23.28 4.88
CA THR A 50 -7.50 24.02 6.14
C THR A 50 -8.38 23.29 7.15
N TYR A 51 -8.89 22.10 6.81
CA TYR A 51 -9.72 21.31 7.72
C TYR A 51 -8.97 20.87 8.98
N GLN A 52 -9.67 20.86 10.11
CA GLN A 52 -9.12 20.54 11.41
C GLN A 52 -9.62 19.19 11.91
N ASN A 53 -8.70 18.31 12.26
CA ASN A 53 -9.00 17.02 12.82
C ASN A 53 -9.77 17.14 14.15
N GLY A 54 -10.78 16.30 14.35
CA GLY A 54 -11.65 16.32 15.53
C GLY A 54 -12.70 17.43 15.52
N THR A 55 -12.68 18.34 14.55
CA THR A 55 -13.66 19.42 14.40
C THR A 55 -14.39 19.30 13.05
N ASP A 56 -13.64 19.31 11.97
CA ASP A 56 -14.18 19.28 10.60
C ASP A 56 -14.20 17.86 10.03
N TYR A 57 -13.27 17.01 10.45
CA TYR A 57 -13.15 15.61 10.04
C TYR A 57 -12.58 14.75 11.16
N THR A 58 -12.69 13.44 10.98
CA THR A 58 -11.91 12.45 11.72
C THR A 58 -11.27 11.45 10.74
N ALA A 59 -10.02 11.10 11.01
CA ALA A 59 -9.28 10.08 10.30
C ALA A 59 -8.45 9.30 11.31
N CYS A 60 -8.69 8.00 11.44
CA CYS A 60 -8.03 7.18 12.46
C CYS A 60 -7.57 5.85 11.87
N ILE A 61 -6.48 5.31 12.39
CA ILE A 61 -6.03 3.94 12.15
C ILE A 61 -5.99 3.22 13.48
N THR A 62 -6.72 2.12 13.60
CA THR A 62 -6.68 1.22 14.75
C THR A 62 -5.89 -0.01 14.38
N VAL A 63 -4.86 -0.35 15.15
CA VAL A 63 -4.04 -1.55 14.94
C VAL A 63 -4.15 -2.50 16.12
N THR A 64 -3.98 -3.79 15.84
CA THR A 64 -3.99 -4.88 16.83
C THR A 64 -2.59 -5.46 16.99
N ASP A 65 -2.42 -6.41 17.89
CA ASP A 65 -1.15 -7.14 18.04
C ASP A 65 -0.83 -8.03 16.82
N ASP A 66 -1.83 -8.34 15.98
CA ASP A 66 -1.68 -9.13 14.75
C ASP A 66 -1.31 -8.28 13.52
N TYR A 67 -0.99 -6.98 13.71
CA TYR A 67 -0.62 -6.04 12.65
C TYR A 67 0.33 -6.66 11.59
N PRO A 68 0.09 -6.50 10.27
CA PRO A 68 -0.89 -5.62 9.62
C PRO A 68 -2.33 -6.16 9.60
N ALA A 69 -2.57 -7.45 9.93
CA ALA A 69 -3.91 -8.00 10.05
C ALA A 69 -4.68 -7.37 11.24
N GLY A 70 -6.00 -7.30 11.10
CA GLY A 70 -6.88 -6.70 12.09
C GLY A 70 -6.81 -5.17 12.14
N THR A 71 -6.09 -4.53 11.20
CA THR A 71 -6.06 -3.07 11.12
C THR A 71 -7.38 -2.53 10.58
N VAL A 72 -7.86 -1.46 11.22
CA VAL A 72 -9.06 -0.75 10.79
C VAL A 72 -8.70 0.70 10.48
N ILE A 73 -8.94 1.11 9.26
CA ILE A 73 -8.88 2.49 8.80
C ILE A 73 -10.30 3.07 8.87
N GLU A 74 -10.48 4.21 9.52
CA GLU A 74 -11.78 4.87 9.70
C GLU A 74 -11.69 6.33 9.29
N TRP A 75 -12.71 6.83 8.62
CA TRP A 75 -12.79 8.24 8.23
C TRP A 75 -14.20 8.80 8.33
N SER A 76 -14.26 10.12 8.53
CA SER A 76 -15.46 10.95 8.39
C SER A 76 -15.03 12.31 7.85
N TRP A 77 -15.35 12.59 6.59
CA TRP A 77 -15.02 13.82 5.91
C TRP A 77 -16.27 14.59 5.50
N PRO A 78 -16.24 15.94 5.45
CA PRO A 78 -17.37 16.72 4.98
C PRO A 78 -17.85 16.30 3.59
N SER A 79 -19.16 16.38 3.36
CA SER A 79 -19.80 16.01 2.09
C SER A 79 -19.52 16.99 0.94
N TYR A 80 -18.54 17.86 1.07
CA TYR A 80 -18.15 18.81 0.04
C TYR A 80 -17.23 18.15 -0.99
N ARG A 81 -17.60 18.22 -2.26
CA ARG A 81 -16.79 17.72 -3.37
C ARG A 81 -15.50 18.53 -3.50
N GLY A 82 -14.40 17.83 -3.68
CA GLY A 82 -13.05 18.40 -3.83
C GLY A 82 -12.10 17.33 -4.35
N GLY A 83 -10.79 17.53 -4.22
CA GLY A 83 -9.79 16.50 -4.44
C GLY A 83 -9.75 15.50 -3.29
N VAL A 84 -8.90 14.48 -3.42
CA VAL A 84 -8.58 13.52 -2.36
C VAL A 84 -8.16 14.27 -1.10
N ARG A 85 -8.69 13.88 0.04
CA ARG A 85 -8.43 14.47 1.37
C ARG A 85 -7.42 13.69 2.17
N SER A 86 -7.50 12.37 2.08
CA SER A 86 -6.61 11.46 2.78
C SER A 86 -6.35 10.21 1.94
N TYR A 87 -5.20 9.62 2.18
CA TYR A 87 -4.88 8.25 1.79
C TYR A 87 -4.31 7.55 3.02
N GLN A 88 -5.21 7.12 3.91
CA GLN A 88 -4.84 6.35 5.09
C GLN A 88 -4.42 4.95 4.64
N GLU A 89 -3.25 4.49 5.07
CA GLU A 89 -2.58 3.37 4.42
C GLU A 89 -1.73 2.53 5.36
N ILE A 90 -1.48 1.30 4.93
CA ILE A 90 -0.37 0.45 5.39
C ILE A 90 0.57 0.22 4.22
N TYR A 91 1.88 0.25 4.43
CA TYR A 91 2.85 -0.01 3.39
C TYR A 91 4.10 -0.73 3.86
N ILE A 92 4.82 -1.29 2.88
CA ILE A 92 6.15 -1.89 3.02
C ILE A 92 7.07 -1.26 1.98
N GLY A 93 8.28 -0.90 2.36
CA GLY A 93 9.21 -0.18 1.50
C GLY A 93 9.49 1.22 2.01
N ARG A 94 9.81 2.13 1.09
CA ARG A 94 10.09 3.53 1.36
C ARG A 94 9.41 4.41 0.32
N LYS A 95 8.45 5.19 0.74
CA LYS A 95 7.82 6.20 -0.10
C LYS A 95 8.85 7.25 -0.57
N PRO A 96 8.68 7.87 -1.74
CA PRO A 96 9.65 8.84 -2.28
C PRO A 96 9.95 10.04 -1.37
N TRP A 97 9.02 10.40 -0.49
CA TRP A 97 9.15 11.51 0.48
C TRP A 97 9.55 11.05 1.88
N ASP A 98 9.70 9.77 2.13
CA ASP A 98 10.16 9.24 3.40
C ASP A 98 11.69 9.31 3.52
N THR A 99 12.18 9.57 4.71
CA THR A 99 13.62 9.54 5.01
C THR A 99 14.14 8.11 5.24
N THR A 100 13.27 7.18 5.65
CA THR A 100 13.63 5.80 5.98
C THR A 100 12.57 4.84 5.48
N GLY A 101 12.98 3.70 4.98
CA GLY A 101 12.09 2.58 4.65
C GLY A 101 11.69 1.76 5.87
N THR A 102 10.76 0.83 5.66
CA THR A 102 10.38 -0.17 6.67
C THR A 102 11.48 -1.22 6.86
N ASN A 103 11.54 -1.83 8.04
CA ASN A 103 12.51 -2.87 8.32
C ASN A 103 12.23 -4.13 7.48
N ASN A 104 13.29 -4.82 7.05
CA ASN A 104 13.21 -6.07 6.28
C ASN A 104 12.40 -5.96 4.98
N SER A 105 12.26 -4.76 4.42
CA SER A 105 11.60 -4.57 3.13
C SER A 105 12.36 -5.28 2.00
N PRO A 106 11.68 -5.92 1.04
CA PRO A 106 12.30 -6.38 -0.19
C PRO A 106 12.68 -5.21 -1.12
N PHE A 107 12.07 -4.05 -0.95
CA PHE A 107 12.28 -2.86 -1.78
C PHE A 107 13.45 -1.99 -1.28
N PRO A 108 14.14 -1.27 -2.18
CA PRO A 108 13.85 -1.12 -3.61
C PRO A 108 14.30 -2.32 -4.46
N ILE A 109 13.53 -2.64 -5.53
CA ILE A 109 13.89 -3.66 -6.52
C ILE A 109 13.78 -3.04 -7.91
N GLN A 110 14.81 -3.18 -8.74
CA GLN A 110 14.73 -2.79 -10.16
C GLN A 110 13.80 -3.74 -10.92
N ILE A 111 12.90 -3.21 -11.75
CA ILE A 111 11.88 -3.99 -12.44
C ILE A 111 12.50 -5.13 -13.28
N ASN A 112 13.63 -4.88 -13.95
CA ASN A 112 14.33 -5.90 -14.74
C ASN A 112 14.87 -7.08 -13.90
N ASN A 113 15.05 -6.89 -12.61
CA ASN A 113 15.55 -7.92 -11.68
C ASN A 113 14.42 -8.64 -10.94
N LEU A 114 13.19 -8.18 -11.10
CA LEU A 114 12.02 -8.70 -10.40
C LEU A 114 11.66 -10.11 -10.90
N LYS A 115 11.61 -11.09 -9.99
CA LYS A 115 11.22 -12.48 -10.29
C LYS A 115 9.79 -12.77 -9.89
N GLU A 116 9.35 -12.19 -8.80
CA GLU A 116 7.99 -12.31 -8.27
C GLU A 116 7.59 -11.02 -7.60
N PHE A 117 6.34 -10.60 -7.77
CA PHE A 117 5.72 -9.52 -7.01
C PHE A 117 4.22 -9.76 -6.95
N LYS A 118 3.77 -10.27 -5.81
CA LYS A 118 2.38 -10.61 -5.55
C LYS A 118 1.91 -10.00 -4.25
N VAL A 119 0.64 -9.67 -4.23
CA VAL A 119 -0.04 -9.12 -3.06
C VAL A 119 -1.27 -9.97 -2.78
N GLU A 120 -1.29 -10.61 -1.60
CA GLU A 120 -2.46 -11.30 -1.10
C GLU A 120 -3.17 -10.41 -0.08
N PHE A 121 -4.48 -10.28 -0.20
CA PHE A 121 -5.28 -9.45 0.70
C PHE A 121 -6.65 -10.07 0.97
N ASP A 122 -7.21 -9.67 2.11
CA ASP A 122 -8.60 -9.92 2.50
C ASP A 122 -9.09 -8.72 3.29
N LEU A 123 -10.10 -8.04 2.73
CA LEU A 123 -10.57 -6.72 3.15
C LEU A 123 -12.07 -6.73 3.38
N GLU A 124 -12.51 -5.97 4.36
CA GLU A 124 -13.92 -5.64 4.56
C GLU A 124 -14.09 -4.13 4.55
N ARG A 125 -15.18 -3.63 3.99
CA ARG A 125 -15.50 -2.20 4.01
C ARG A 125 -16.91 -1.93 4.50
N SER A 126 -17.06 -0.82 5.20
CA SER A 126 -18.36 -0.27 5.60
C SER A 126 -18.37 1.22 5.31
N TYR A 127 -19.46 1.74 4.79
CA TYR A 127 -19.55 3.15 4.44
C TYR A 127 -21.01 3.65 4.39
N SER A 128 -21.18 4.93 4.65
CA SER A 128 -22.44 5.66 4.43
C SER A 128 -22.40 6.51 3.14
N SER A 129 -21.23 6.63 2.51
CA SER A 129 -20.98 7.42 1.30
C SER A 129 -19.93 6.72 0.43
N THR A 130 -20.03 6.84 -0.89
CA THR A 130 -19.17 6.22 -1.89
C THR A 130 -18.03 7.14 -2.36
N GLY A 131 -17.72 8.20 -1.62
CA GLY A 131 -16.70 9.17 -1.97
C GLY A 131 -15.27 8.70 -1.61
N PHE A 132 -14.90 7.48 -1.97
CA PHE A 132 -13.57 6.91 -1.74
C PHE A 132 -13.28 5.76 -2.71
N ASN A 133 -12.01 5.44 -2.91
CA ASN A 133 -11.57 4.17 -3.47
C ASN A 133 -10.84 3.33 -2.41
N VAL A 134 -10.57 2.07 -2.72
CA VAL A 134 -9.59 1.23 -2.01
C VAL A 134 -8.58 0.76 -3.04
N ALA A 135 -7.32 1.04 -2.80
CA ALA A 135 -6.28 0.78 -3.78
C ALA A 135 -5.02 0.15 -3.16
N LEU A 136 -4.33 -0.65 -3.99
CA LEU A 136 -2.90 -0.87 -3.88
C LEU A 136 -2.21 0.22 -4.70
N GLU A 137 -1.05 0.68 -4.24
CA GLU A 137 -0.25 1.69 -4.91
C GLU A 137 1.23 1.35 -4.79
N THR A 138 2.01 1.67 -5.82
CA THR A 138 3.46 1.56 -5.80
C THR A 138 4.09 2.70 -6.59
N TRP A 139 5.19 3.21 -6.08
CA TRP A 139 5.98 4.26 -6.72
C TRP A 139 7.18 3.68 -7.44
N LEU A 140 7.36 4.10 -8.69
CA LEU A 140 8.55 3.78 -9.47
C LEU A 140 9.44 5.00 -9.54
N ALA A 141 10.76 4.78 -9.49
CA ALA A 141 11.74 5.85 -9.55
C ALA A 141 12.96 5.48 -10.39
N SER A 142 13.54 6.46 -11.06
CA SER A 142 14.79 6.32 -11.80
C SER A 142 16.02 6.13 -10.92
N ASP A 143 15.93 6.59 -9.67
CA ASP A 143 16.96 6.47 -8.63
C ASP A 143 16.28 6.12 -7.30
N PRO A 144 16.62 4.99 -6.67
CA PRO A 144 15.97 4.57 -5.43
C PRO A 144 16.24 5.52 -4.26
N ASP A 145 17.26 6.35 -4.33
CA ASP A 145 17.62 7.34 -3.31
C ASP A 145 17.30 8.79 -3.72
N GLY A 146 16.81 9.00 -4.94
CA GLY A 146 16.61 10.33 -5.51
C GLY A 146 15.42 11.11 -4.95
N GLY A 147 14.63 10.53 -4.07
CA GLY A 147 13.45 11.17 -3.48
C GLY A 147 12.38 11.50 -4.51
N GLN A 148 11.52 12.48 -4.20
CA GLN A 148 10.40 12.84 -5.06
C GLN A 148 10.82 13.27 -6.48
N SER A 149 12.00 13.86 -6.66
CA SER A 149 12.48 14.29 -7.98
C SER A 149 12.86 13.13 -8.90
N ALA A 150 13.01 11.94 -8.39
CA ALA A 150 13.33 10.73 -9.15
C ALA A 150 12.10 9.92 -9.54
N ILE A 151 10.90 10.27 -9.08
CA ILE A 151 9.65 9.56 -9.42
C ILE A 151 9.47 9.57 -10.94
N THR A 152 9.23 8.42 -11.50
CA THR A 152 8.88 8.22 -12.91
C THR A 152 7.42 7.88 -13.10
N ASP A 153 6.89 7.01 -12.23
CA ASP A 153 5.53 6.49 -12.36
C ASP A 153 4.87 6.28 -10.99
N GLU A 154 3.56 6.49 -10.99
CA GLU A 154 2.61 6.09 -9.98
C GLU A 154 1.74 4.97 -10.57
N VAL A 155 1.72 3.81 -9.93
CA VAL A 155 0.96 2.65 -10.39
C VAL A 155 -0.05 2.25 -9.34
N MET A 156 -1.32 2.36 -9.66
CA MET A 156 -2.43 2.02 -8.75
C MET A 156 -3.21 0.80 -9.22
N ILE A 157 -3.72 0.03 -8.28
CA ILE A 157 -4.68 -1.06 -8.54
C ILE A 157 -5.90 -0.80 -7.65
N TRP A 158 -6.99 -0.36 -8.24
CA TRP A 158 -8.22 -0.04 -7.53
C TRP A 158 -9.04 -1.30 -7.30
N LEU A 159 -9.09 -1.73 -6.05
CA LEU A 159 -9.82 -2.90 -5.57
C LEU A 159 -11.31 -2.59 -5.33
N HIS A 160 -11.61 -1.32 -5.09
CA HIS A 160 -12.94 -0.73 -5.01
C HIS A 160 -12.92 0.65 -5.66
N GLU A 161 -13.87 0.90 -6.55
CA GLU A 161 -14.14 2.21 -7.12
C GLU A 161 -15.44 2.76 -6.54
N GLY A 162 -15.36 3.93 -5.91
CA GLY A 162 -16.53 4.66 -5.45
C GLY A 162 -17.04 5.65 -6.49
N SER A 163 -17.83 6.64 -6.05
CA SER A 163 -18.27 7.72 -6.93
C SER A 163 -17.23 8.83 -7.11
N GLU A 164 -16.24 8.84 -6.25
CA GLU A 164 -15.10 9.78 -6.17
C GLU A 164 -13.95 9.07 -5.40
N PRO A 165 -12.68 9.29 -5.68
CA PRO A 165 -12.17 10.02 -6.85
C PRO A 165 -12.39 9.25 -8.15
N SER A 166 -12.03 9.83 -9.30
CA SER A 166 -11.94 9.12 -10.57
C SER A 166 -10.47 8.94 -10.95
N PRO A 167 -10.10 7.83 -11.61
CA PRO A 167 -8.74 7.62 -12.08
C PRO A 167 -8.30 8.75 -13.03
N SER A 168 -7.02 9.08 -12.99
CA SER A 168 -6.45 10.13 -13.84
C SER A 168 -6.23 9.64 -15.27
N GLY A 169 -6.49 10.49 -16.26
CA GLY A 169 -6.21 10.23 -17.67
C GLY A 169 -7.36 9.65 -18.45
N GLY A 170 -7.04 8.78 -19.41
CA GLY A 170 -8.02 8.14 -20.31
C GLY A 170 -8.16 6.65 -20.04
N ASN A 171 -9.41 6.20 -20.06
CA ASN A 171 -9.77 4.80 -20.07
C ASN A 171 -9.55 4.19 -21.46
N GLY A 172 -9.42 2.88 -21.56
CA GLY A 172 -9.37 2.11 -22.81
C GLY A 172 -7.99 2.03 -23.45
N ASN A 173 -6.94 2.20 -22.68
CA ASN A 173 -5.59 1.86 -23.15
C ASN A 173 -5.50 0.37 -23.49
N SER A 174 -4.72 0.05 -24.53
CA SER A 174 -4.66 -1.29 -25.15
C SER A 174 -3.89 -2.33 -24.34
N ALA A 175 -3.84 -2.20 -23.02
CA ALA A 175 -3.24 -3.21 -22.16
C ALA A 175 -4.07 -4.51 -22.23
N ASN A 176 -3.39 -5.62 -22.40
CA ASN A 176 -4.00 -6.95 -22.44
C ASN A 176 -3.61 -7.76 -21.22
N LEU A 177 -4.05 -7.28 -20.07
CA LEU A 177 -3.76 -7.93 -18.80
C LEU A 177 -4.63 -9.19 -18.63
N ALA A 178 -4.00 -10.32 -18.36
CA ALA A 178 -4.67 -11.57 -18.02
C ALA A 178 -5.07 -11.61 -16.54
N LEU A 179 -5.69 -10.53 -16.04
CA LEU A 179 -6.19 -10.45 -14.69
C LEU A 179 -7.68 -10.83 -14.61
N THR A 180 -8.07 -11.36 -13.46
CA THR A 180 -9.47 -11.60 -13.07
C THR A 180 -9.69 -11.00 -11.70
N PRO A 181 -10.82 -10.36 -11.41
CA PRO A 181 -12.00 -10.13 -12.28
C PRO A 181 -11.78 -9.11 -13.41
N SER A 182 -12.85 -8.80 -14.19
CA SER A 182 -12.86 -7.77 -15.22
C SER A 182 -12.37 -6.42 -14.68
N HIS A 183 -11.62 -5.72 -15.52
CA HIS A 183 -10.98 -4.46 -15.13
C HIS A 183 -10.83 -3.52 -16.33
N GLU A 184 -10.65 -2.25 -16.03
CA GLU A 184 -10.25 -1.21 -16.98
C GLU A 184 -8.81 -0.78 -16.71
N VAL A 185 -8.14 -0.25 -17.72
CA VAL A 185 -6.78 0.30 -17.61
C VAL A 185 -6.80 1.78 -17.96
N TRP A 186 -6.26 2.59 -17.08
CA TRP A 186 -6.16 4.03 -17.20
C TRP A 186 -4.71 4.47 -17.30
N ARG A 187 -4.45 5.54 -18.08
CA ARG A 187 -3.11 6.12 -18.25
C ARG A 187 -3.17 7.63 -18.36
N ASN A 188 -2.28 8.30 -17.65
CA ASN A 188 -1.96 9.72 -17.82
C ASN A 188 -0.44 9.90 -17.85
N ALA A 189 0.11 10.12 -19.04
CA ALA A 189 1.55 10.24 -19.27
C ALA A 189 2.08 11.63 -18.98
N SER A 190 1.65 12.32 -17.96
CA SER A 190 2.14 13.62 -17.48
C SER A 190 1.40 14.07 -16.23
N HIS A 191 0.98 13.12 -15.41
CA HIS A 191 0.30 13.44 -14.16
C HIS A 191 1.30 14.03 -13.15
N SER A 192 1.05 15.24 -12.66
CA SER A 192 1.82 15.86 -11.56
C SER A 192 3.36 15.84 -11.68
N GLY A 193 3.90 15.62 -12.89
CA GLY A 193 5.35 15.56 -13.14
C GLY A 193 5.91 14.14 -13.28
N TRP A 194 5.09 13.12 -13.13
CA TRP A 194 5.35 11.72 -13.40
C TRP A 194 4.22 11.10 -14.23
N ASP A 195 4.39 9.88 -14.67
CA ASP A 195 3.36 9.12 -15.36
C ASP A 195 2.47 8.41 -14.35
N TYR A 196 1.16 8.40 -14.60
CA TYR A 196 0.17 7.68 -13.80
C TYR A 196 -0.43 6.53 -14.59
N SER A 197 -0.62 5.39 -13.97
CA SER A 197 -1.39 4.28 -14.51
C SER A 197 -2.21 3.60 -13.44
N ALA A 198 -3.41 3.13 -13.81
CA ALA A 198 -4.25 2.37 -12.90
C ALA A 198 -4.89 1.18 -13.60
N VAL A 199 -5.01 0.08 -12.85
CA VAL A 199 -5.92 -1.02 -13.11
C VAL A 199 -7.11 -0.82 -12.19
N VAL A 200 -8.32 -0.72 -12.74
CA VAL A 200 -9.56 -0.49 -11.98
C VAL A 200 -10.46 -1.70 -12.18
N PHE A 201 -10.73 -2.45 -11.13
CA PHE A 201 -11.66 -3.57 -11.20
C PHE A 201 -13.10 -3.06 -11.32
N GLU A 202 -13.85 -3.60 -12.29
CA GLU A 202 -15.26 -3.22 -12.59
C GLU A 202 -16.24 -3.55 -11.45
N ALA A 203 -15.84 -4.45 -10.56
CA ALA A 203 -16.56 -4.81 -9.34
C ALA A 203 -15.58 -4.95 -8.20
N ASP A 204 -16.07 -4.83 -6.97
CA ASP A 204 -15.26 -5.01 -5.76
C ASP A 204 -14.43 -6.29 -5.82
N TYR A 205 -13.12 -6.13 -5.68
CA TYR A 205 -12.17 -7.23 -5.52
C TYR A 205 -11.49 -7.09 -4.16
N LEU A 206 -12.22 -7.45 -3.10
CA LEU A 206 -11.78 -7.22 -1.72
C LEU A 206 -11.05 -8.41 -1.09
N SER A 207 -10.99 -9.55 -1.77
CA SER A 207 -10.23 -10.72 -1.29
C SER A 207 -9.62 -11.47 -2.47
N GLY A 208 -8.32 -11.73 -2.41
CA GLY A 208 -7.63 -12.44 -3.48
C GLY A 208 -6.14 -12.17 -3.55
N THR A 209 -5.61 -12.27 -4.77
CA THR A 209 -4.20 -12.04 -5.07
C THR A 209 -4.07 -11.21 -6.34
N VAL A 210 -3.31 -10.12 -6.28
CA VAL A 210 -2.88 -9.36 -7.45
C VAL A 210 -1.44 -9.73 -7.78
N ASP A 211 -1.18 -10.10 -9.04
CA ASP A 211 0.17 -10.29 -9.58
C ASP A 211 0.68 -8.97 -10.16
N MET A 212 1.38 -8.20 -9.31
CA MET A 212 1.97 -6.91 -9.68
C MET A 212 3.05 -7.05 -10.77
N LYS A 213 3.78 -8.19 -10.74
CA LYS A 213 4.79 -8.44 -11.77
C LYS A 213 4.17 -8.55 -13.16
N LEU A 214 3.04 -9.23 -13.28
CA LEU A 214 2.31 -9.34 -14.54
C LEU A 214 1.91 -7.96 -15.08
N ILE A 215 1.48 -7.04 -14.21
CA ILE A 215 1.12 -5.67 -14.58
C ILE A 215 2.36 -4.91 -15.06
N LEU A 216 3.46 -4.96 -14.32
CA LEU A 216 4.70 -4.26 -14.67
C LEU A 216 5.34 -4.84 -15.95
N ASP A 217 5.24 -6.14 -16.19
CA ASP A 217 5.69 -6.75 -17.45
C ASP A 217 4.88 -6.25 -18.65
N GLU A 218 3.56 -6.07 -18.50
CA GLU A 218 2.71 -5.47 -19.54
C GLU A 218 3.06 -3.99 -19.75
N TRP A 219 3.31 -3.21 -18.69
CA TRP A 219 3.76 -1.81 -18.80
C TRP A 219 5.08 -1.71 -19.55
N LYS A 220 6.01 -2.64 -19.34
CA LYS A 220 7.26 -2.73 -20.12
C LYS A 220 6.98 -3.05 -21.59
N TRP A 221 6.12 -4.02 -21.86
CA TRP A 221 5.79 -4.39 -23.22
C TRP A 221 5.13 -3.24 -24.00
N LEU A 222 4.30 -2.43 -23.33
CA LEU A 222 3.67 -1.23 -23.88
C LEU A 222 4.65 -0.04 -23.99
N GLY A 223 5.84 -0.13 -23.41
CA GLY A 223 6.81 0.96 -23.36
C GLY A 223 6.42 2.09 -22.41
N TRP A 224 5.55 1.81 -21.42
CA TRP A 224 5.17 2.75 -20.39
C TRP A 224 6.26 2.87 -19.32
N VAL A 225 6.95 1.80 -19.04
CA VAL A 225 8.16 1.76 -18.21
C VAL A 225 9.29 1.08 -18.98
N SER A 226 10.54 1.42 -18.70
CA SER A 226 11.71 0.84 -19.38
C SER A 226 12.16 -0.48 -18.76
N GLY A 227 11.86 -0.64 -17.47
CA GLY A 227 12.36 -1.72 -16.64
C GLY A 227 13.62 -1.38 -15.86
N GLU A 228 14.23 -0.23 -16.11
CA GLU A 228 15.37 0.28 -15.34
C GLU A 228 14.93 0.98 -14.05
N GLU A 229 13.65 1.31 -13.94
CA GLU A 229 13.04 1.92 -12.76
C GLU A 229 13.07 0.97 -11.56
N TYR A 230 13.13 1.55 -10.38
CA TYR A 230 13.06 0.88 -9.09
C TYR A 230 11.66 0.96 -8.51
N ILE A 231 11.11 -0.17 -8.11
CA ILE A 231 9.94 -0.26 -7.26
C ILE A 231 10.37 0.14 -5.85
N LEU A 232 9.76 1.18 -5.28
CA LEU A 232 10.19 1.72 -3.99
C LEU A 232 9.43 1.11 -2.80
N ASP A 233 8.18 0.73 -3.01
CA ASP A 233 7.26 0.31 -1.95
C ASP A 233 6.08 -0.48 -2.50
N LEU A 234 5.19 -0.86 -1.60
CA LEU A 234 3.80 -1.21 -1.90
C LEU A 234 2.91 -0.77 -0.75
N GLU A 235 1.86 -0.07 -1.10
CA GLU A 235 0.86 0.54 -0.23
C GLU A 235 -0.50 -0.14 -0.39
N LEU A 236 -1.30 -0.17 0.67
CA LEU A 236 -2.71 -0.54 0.67
C LEU A 236 -3.46 0.47 1.52
N GLY A 237 -4.45 1.14 0.94
CA GLY A 237 -5.19 2.18 1.65
C GLY A 237 -6.52 2.54 1.00
N ALA A 238 -7.11 3.62 1.52
CA ALA A 238 -8.31 4.23 0.99
C ALA A 238 -8.06 5.71 0.68
N GLU A 239 -8.18 6.11 -0.59
CA GLU A 239 -8.24 7.52 -0.95
C GLU A 239 -9.66 8.04 -0.72
N VAL A 240 -9.78 9.01 0.15
CA VAL A 240 -11.09 9.56 0.56
C VAL A 240 -11.23 10.99 0.09
N VAL A 241 -12.34 11.28 -0.59
CA VAL A 241 -12.75 12.63 -1.00
C VAL A 241 -13.79 13.18 -0.03
N LEU A 242 -14.78 12.36 0.37
CA LEU A 242 -15.90 12.78 1.21
C LEU A 242 -16.57 11.61 1.90
N GLY A 243 -17.38 11.93 2.92
CA GLY A 243 -18.28 10.98 3.58
C GLY A 243 -17.60 10.15 4.66
N GLU A 244 -18.32 9.15 5.15
CA GLU A 244 -17.93 8.31 6.28
C GLU A 244 -17.75 6.86 5.85
N GLY A 245 -16.74 6.20 6.39
CA GLY A 245 -16.52 4.79 6.13
C GLY A 245 -15.40 4.20 6.97
N SER A 246 -15.20 2.91 6.74
CA SER A 246 -14.07 2.15 7.28
C SER A 246 -13.62 1.06 6.32
N LEU A 247 -12.34 0.74 6.40
CA LEU A 247 -11.69 -0.39 5.75
C LEU A 247 -11.03 -1.25 6.82
N THR A 248 -11.43 -2.52 6.90
CA THR A 248 -10.78 -3.52 7.76
C THR A 248 -9.86 -4.38 6.92
N ILE A 249 -8.62 -4.52 7.33
CA ILE A 249 -7.58 -5.30 6.66
C ILE A 249 -7.39 -6.60 7.44
N ASN A 250 -8.06 -7.69 6.99
CA ASN A 250 -7.95 -9.01 7.61
C ASN A 250 -6.66 -9.72 7.17
N LYS A 251 -6.17 -9.41 5.96
CA LYS A 251 -4.93 -9.97 5.41
C LYS A 251 -4.26 -8.94 4.49
N PHE A 252 -2.96 -8.81 4.61
CA PHE A 252 -2.10 -8.06 3.69
C PHE A 252 -0.70 -8.67 3.71
N ILE A 253 -0.35 -9.40 2.65
CA ILE A 253 0.93 -10.09 2.49
C ILE A 253 1.54 -9.70 1.16
N VAL A 254 2.77 -9.22 1.21
CA VAL A 254 3.56 -8.83 0.04
C VAL A 254 4.70 -9.82 -0.15
N THR A 255 4.77 -10.43 -1.32
CA THR A 255 5.89 -11.26 -1.76
C THR A 255 6.57 -10.56 -2.94
N ALA A 256 7.84 -10.16 -2.77
CA ALA A 256 8.63 -9.56 -3.84
C ALA A 256 10.08 -10.06 -3.77
N ASN A 257 10.68 -10.42 -4.90
CA ASN A 257 12.07 -10.86 -4.99
C ASN A 257 12.63 -10.79 -6.43
#